data_893d1e2d7ee063391fa0445c5d8295be
#
_entry.id   893d1e2d7ee063391fa0445c5d8295be
#
_cell.length_a   1.000
_cell.length_b   1.000
_cell.length_c   1.000
_cell.angle_alpha   90.00
_cell.angle_beta   90.00
_cell.angle_gamma   90.00
#
_symmetry.space_group_name_H-M   'P 1'
#
loop_
_entity.id
_entity.type
_entity.pdbx_description
1 polymer ?
#
loop_
_entity_poly.entity_id
_entity_poly.type
_entity_poly.pdbx_seq_one_letter_code
_entity_poly.pdbx_strand_id
1 'polypeptide(L)'
;MTQRQELFSIGEITRAAGVTRRMILNYEEHGLIRPDIKKGDAGNRYYTIDTFTKIRNIRILQDLGLSLDEIRGYYDNSIDLLSMIRRLEKLRDQLNLNIEKLYERTSAVPPQVRKLRLPGQLVYRRTYCSDSIKEKTILLRNTALEAMRAYGTDITRRMYFIEYSISNPMEAAFCIAIPPESEGEFVTLLPPTDVLSIYHHGAYEELPAVGRRLLEYAAEHQFSPRGTLRHIYLEGPPQHKDPSQFITQVVLPIEDADARHEIGCRKARIFVSQSVQSGIL
;
A
#
# COMPACT_ATOMS: atom_id res chain seq x y z
N MET A 1 46.25 26.42 10.84
CA MET A 1 46.46 25.48 9.71
C MET A 1 45.27 25.62 8.77
N THR A 2 45.45 26.31 7.65
CA THR A 2 44.38 26.50 6.65
C THR A 2 44.26 25.17 5.88
N GLN A 3 43.23 24.39 6.16
CA GLN A 3 42.90 23.20 5.35
C GLN A 3 42.71 23.70 3.91
N ARG A 4 43.54 23.25 2.97
CA ARG A 4 43.30 23.39 1.55
C ARG A 4 41.99 22.66 1.23
N GLN A 5 40.90 23.39 1.07
CA GLN A 5 39.65 22.82 0.59
C GLN A 5 39.91 22.21 -0.78
N GLU A 6 39.77 20.89 -0.90
CA GLU A 6 39.82 20.19 -2.19
C GLU A 6 38.65 20.67 -3.06
N LEU A 7 38.98 21.15 -4.26
CA LEU A 7 38.01 21.65 -5.22
C LEU A 7 37.86 20.65 -6.34
N PHE A 8 36.65 20.32 -6.65
CA PHE A 8 36.26 19.39 -7.74
C PHE A 8 35.77 20.21 -8.92
N SER A 9 36.26 19.90 -10.11
CA SER A 9 35.73 20.44 -11.37
C SER A 9 34.31 19.87 -11.62
N ILE A 10 33.55 20.55 -12.47
CA ILE A 10 32.22 20.08 -12.88
C ILE A 10 32.27 18.65 -13.47
N GLY A 11 33.37 18.31 -14.19
CA GLY A 11 33.56 16.97 -14.76
C GLY A 11 33.81 15.87 -13.73
N GLU A 12 34.50 16.19 -12.62
CA GLU A 12 34.73 15.28 -11.50
C GLU A 12 33.43 15.06 -10.71
N ILE A 13 32.67 16.14 -10.45
CA ILE A 13 31.38 16.11 -9.78
C ILE A 13 30.37 15.24 -10.58
N THR A 14 30.28 15.43 -11.89
CA THR A 14 29.32 14.66 -12.72
C THR A 14 29.61 13.17 -12.66
N ARG A 15 30.87 12.77 -12.73
CA ARG A 15 31.27 11.36 -12.63
C ARG A 15 31.00 10.78 -11.24
N ALA A 16 31.36 11.54 -10.19
CA ALA A 16 31.26 11.06 -8.81
C ALA A 16 29.81 11.02 -8.30
N ALA A 17 28.97 12.00 -8.70
CA ALA A 17 27.56 12.07 -8.27
C ALA A 17 26.59 11.31 -9.20
N GLY A 18 27.06 10.80 -10.34
CA GLY A 18 26.18 10.12 -11.31
C GLY A 18 25.15 11.07 -11.96
N VAL A 19 25.50 12.36 -12.12
CA VAL A 19 24.63 13.39 -12.71
C VAL A 19 25.24 13.96 -13.97
N THR A 20 24.43 14.52 -14.86
CA THR A 20 24.92 15.18 -16.06
C THR A 20 25.33 16.65 -15.76
N ARG A 21 26.19 17.20 -16.63
CA ARG A 21 26.53 18.62 -16.55
C ARG A 21 25.29 19.53 -16.62
N ARG A 22 24.31 19.15 -17.46
CA ARG A 22 23.05 19.88 -17.59
C ARG A 22 22.25 19.89 -16.29
N MET A 23 22.24 18.76 -15.55
CA MET A 23 21.59 18.70 -14.23
C MET A 23 22.23 19.65 -13.23
N ILE A 24 23.57 19.72 -13.19
CA ILE A 24 24.29 20.66 -12.29
C ILE A 24 23.91 22.09 -12.63
N LEU A 25 23.90 22.47 -13.91
CA LEU A 25 23.51 23.81 -14.34
C LEU A 25 22.06 24.12 -13.98
N ASN A 26 21.17 23.16 -14.13
CA ASN A 26 19.77 23.30 -13.73
C ASN A 26 19.62 23.49 -12.22
N TYR A 27 20.44 22.81 -11.40
CA TYR A 27 20.46 23.03 -9.95
C TYR A 27 20.96 24.44 -9.57
N GLU A 28 21.93 24.97 -10.33
CA GLU A 28 22.38 26.36 -10.18
C GLU A 28 21.26 27.36 -10.55
N GLU A 29 20.55 27.12 -11.67
CA GLU A 29 19.44 27.97 -12.14
C GLU A 29 18.30 28.03 -11.11
N HIS A 30 17.99 26.90 -10.46
CA HIS A 30 16.98 26.85 -9.40
C HIS A 30 17.52 27.35 -8.03
N GLY A 31 18.77 27.83 -7.96
CA GLY A 31 19.37 28.36 -6.73
C GLY A 31 19.65 27.32 -5.66
N LEU A 32 19.59 26.01 -6.01
CA LEU A 32 19.84 24.90 -5.09
C LEU A 32 21.31 24.78 -4.72
N ILE A 33 22.20 25.07 -5.65
CA ILE A 33 23.66 25.11 -5.46
C ILE A 33 24.25 26.34 -6.12
N ARG A 34 25.51 26.65 -5.79
CA ARG A 34 26.33 27.64 -6.47
C ARG A 34 27.74 27.08 -6.62
N PRO A 35 28.46 27.41 -7.71
CA PRO A 35 29.89 27.09 -7.77
C PRO A 35 30.63 27.85 -6.70
N ASP A 36 31.47 27.14 -5.94
CA ASP A 36 32.30 27.77 -4.89
C ASP A 36 33.36 28.68 -5.48
N ILE A 37 33.92 28.29 -6.64
CA ILE A 37 34.88 29.12 -7.38
C ILE A 37 34.56 29.06 -8.87
N LYS A 38 34.67 30.22 -9.54
CA LYS A 38 34.73 30.36 -11.00
C LYS A 38 36.11 30.85 -11.41
N LYS A 39 36.82 30.15 -12.30
CA LYS A 39 38.15 30.48 -12.77
C LYS A 39 38.24 30.64 -14.28
N GLY A 40 39.05 31.62 -14.73
CA GLY A 40 39.35 31.90 -16.14
C GLY A 40 38.17 32.56 -16.89
N ASP A 41 38.48 33.11 -18.08
CA ASP A 41 37.53 33.82 -18.94
C ASP A 41 36.41 32.88 -19.43
N ALA A 42 36.65 31.55 -19.50
CA ALA A 42 35.67 30.55 -19.80
C ALA A 42 34.74 30.18 -18.63
N GLY A 43 34.94 30.79 -17.45
CA GLY A 43 34.10 30.60 -16.28
C GLY A 43 34.06 29.14 -15.75
N ASN A 44 35.24 28.46 -15.72
CA ASN A 44 35.33 27.09 -15.20
C ASN A 44 34.83 27.03 -13.75
N ARG A 45 33.90 26.14 -13.49
CA ARG A 45 33.21 25.95 -12.20
C ARG A 45 33.88 24.87 -11.36
N TYR A 46 34.15 25.21 -10.12
CA TYR A 46 34.69 24.31 -9.11
C TYR A 46 33.79 24.31 -7.88
N TYR A 47 33.72 23.17 -7.22
CA TYR A 47 32.82 22.91 -6.11
C TYR A 47 33.57 22.22 -4.97
N THR A 48 33.18 22.51 -3.73
CA THR A 48 33.69 21.86 -2.53
C THR A 48 33.01 20.51 -2.29
N ILE A 49 33.50 19.75 -1.32
CA ILE A 49 32.88 18.51 -0.85
C ILE A 49 31.48 18.77 -0.30
N ASP A 50 31.22 19.92 0.32
CA ASP A 50 29.91 20.26 0.85
C ASP A 50 28.89 20.44 -0.28
N THR A 51 29.25 21.15 -1.35
CA THR A 51 28.43 21.31 -2.54
C THR A 51 28.21 19.95 -3.24
N PHE A 52 29.22 19.08 -3.29
CA PHE A 52 29.06 17.71 -3.79
C PHE A 52 28.05 16.93 -2.98
N THR A 53 28.14 16.98 -1.64
CA THR A 53 27.18 16.31 -0.76
C THR A 53 25.75 16.83 -0.98
N LYS A 54 25.60 18.14 -1.16
CA LYS A 54 24.30 18.76 -1.48
C LYS A 54 23.76 18.27 -2.82
N ILE A 55 24.58 18.16 -3.85
CA ILE A 55 24.20 17.61 -5.17
C ILE A 55 23.67 16.16 -5.02
N ARG A 56 24.37 15.32 -4.26
CA ARG A 56 23.90 13.94 -3.99
C ARG A 56 22.54 13.92 -3.29
N ASN A 57 22.36 14.77 -2.29
CA ASN A 57 21.07 14.84 -1.57
C ASN A 57 19.94 15.32 -2.48
N ILE A 58 20.19 16.32 -3.34
CA ILE A 58 19.22 16.78 -4.34
C ILE A 58 18.84 15.61 -5.26
N ARG A 59 19.82 14.82 -5.71
CA ARG A 59 19.57 13.66 -6.56
C ARG A 59 18.70 12.62 -5.87
N ILE A 60 18.99 12.28 -4.61
CA ILE A 60 18.18 11.35 -3.82
C ILE A 60 16.73 11.85 -3.71
N LEU A 61 16.54 13.14 -3.42
CA LEU A 61 15.19 13.71 -3.30
C LEU A 61 14.45 13.71 -4.65
N GLN A 62 15.14 13.94 -5.77
CA GLN A 62 14.56 13.79 -7.12
C GLN A 62 14.18 12.34 -7.43
N ASP A 63 14.99 11.37 -7.04
CA ASP A 63 14.70 9.95 -7.23
C ASP A 63 13.47 9.51 -6.41
N LEU A 64 13.18 10.21 -5.32
CA LEU A 64 11.92 10.09 -4.55
C LEU A 64 10.74 10.85 -5.20
N GLY A 65 10.96 11.46 -6.37
CA GLY A 65 9.93 12.14 -7.15
C GLY A 65 9.64 13.59 -6.73
N LEU A 66 10.55 14.26 -6.00
CA LEU A 66 10.43 15.67 -5.68
C LEU A 66 10.88 16.53 -6.88
N SER A 67 10.14 17.60 -7.16
CA SER A 67 10.57 18.64 -8.08
C SER A 67 11.68 19.49 -7.48
N LEU A 68 12.43 20.24 -8.32
CA LEU A 68 13.49 21.12 -7.82
C LEU A 68 12.95 22.25 -6.93
N ASP A 69 11.74 22.73 -7.20
CA ASP A 69 11.08 23.75 -6.38
C ASP A 69 10.67 23.20 -5.01
N GLU A 70 10.15 21.96 -4.95
CA GLU A 70 9.89 21.28 -3.68
C GLU A 70 11.20 21.05 -2.88
N ILE A 71 12.28 20.65 -3.54
CA ILE A 71 13.59 20.47 -2.91
C ILE A 71 14.11 21.81 -2.39
N ARG A 72 13.91 22.91 -3.12
CA ARG A 72 14.27 24.24 -2.65
C ARG A 72 13.45 24.63 -1.43
N GLY A 73 12.13 24.44 -1.48
CA GLY A 73 11.26 24.67 -0.32
C GLY A 73 11.64 23.84 0.91
N TYR A 74 12.13 22.59 0.70
CA TYR A 74 12.66 21.75 1.78
C TYR A 74 13.90 22.38 2.44
N TYR A 75 14.87 22.88 1.66
CA TYR A 75 16.05 23.53 2.20
C TYR A 75 15.77 24.90 2.83
N ASP A 76 14.78 25.62 2.32
CA ASP A 76 14.37 26.94 2.82
C ASP A 76 13.35 26.85 3.97
N ASN A 77 12.98 25.64 4.43
CA ASN A 77 11.93 25.37 5.44
C ASN A 77 10.58 26.02 5.08
N SER A 78 10.27 26.12 3.79
CA SER A 78 9.02 26.74 3.29
C SER A 78 7.98 25.71 2.78
N ILE A 79 8.30 24.41 2.82
CA ILE A 79 7.42 23.33 2.36
C ILE A 79 6.64 22.71 3.52
N ASP A 80 5.43 22.25 3.23
CA ASP A 80 4.67 21.40 4.15
C ASP A 80 5.25 19.98 4.19
N LEU A 81 6.11 19.72 5.19
CA LEU A 81 6.75 18.42 5.39
C LEU A 81 5.76 17.30 5.64
N LEU A 82 4.60 17.58 6.25
CA LEU A 82 3.58 16.55 6.50
C LEU A 82 2.93 16.06 5.20
N SER A 83 2.62 16.96 4.28
CA SER A 83 2.13 16.61 2.95
C SER A 83 3.15 15.79 2.16
N MET A 84 4.43 16.17 2.26
CA MET A 84 5.52 15.42 1.62
C MET A 84 5.67 14.00 2.20
N ILE A 85 5.65 13.87 3.52
CA ILE A 85 5.69 12.57 4.21
C ILE A 85 4.52 11.69 3.74
N ARG A 86 3.28 12.20 3.76
CA ARG A 86 2.08 11.46 3.32
C ARG A 86 2.21 10.98 1.87
N ARG A 87 2.78 11.80 0.98
CA ARG A 87 3.02 11.44 -0.42
C ARG A 87 4.04 10.30 -0.54
N LEU A 88 5.15 10.35 0.22
CA LEU A 88 6.16 9.29 0.24
C LEU A 88 5.62 7.99 0.85
N GLU A 89 4.79 8.08 1.87
CA GLU A 89 4.10 6.91 2.45
C GLU A 89 3.15 6.25 1.44
N LYS A 90 2.38 7.04 0.69
CA LYS A 90 1.54 6.53 -0.41
C LYS A 90 2.38 5.81 -1.47
N LEU A 91 3.50 6.40 -1.89
CA LEU A 91 4.41 5.78 -2.86
C LEU A 91 5.00 4.47 -2.33
N ARG A 92 5.44 4.44 -1.07
CA ARG A 92 5.91 3.22 -0.40
C ARG A 92 4.85 2.13 -0.40
N ASP A 93 3.61 2.45 -0.02
CA ASP A 93 2.52 1.49 0.04
C ASP A 93 2.18 0.94 -1.35
N GLN A 94 2.18 1.78 -2.38
CA GLN A 94 2.00 1.38 -3.78
C GLN A 94 3.14 0.47 -4.27
N LEU A 95 4.39 0.81 -3.97
CA LEU A 95 5.55 -0.04 -4.31
C LEU A 95 5.46 -1.40 -3.63
N ASN A 96 5.09 -1.45 -2.35
CA ASN A 96 4.93 -2.72 -1.62
C ASN A 96 3.89 -3.63 -2.27
N LEU A 97 2.73 -3.09 -2.69
CA LEU A 97 1.72 -3.88 -3.41
C LEU A 97 2.22 -4.39 -4.77
N ASN A 98 2.98 -3.59 -5.50
CA ASN A 98 3.56 -4.02 -6.77
C ASN A 98 4.64 -5.08 -6.58
N ILE A 99 5.50 -4.94 -5.59
CA ILE A 99 6.51 -5.95 -5.22
C ILE A 99 5.83 -7.26 -4.82
N GLU A 100 4.77 -7.21 -4.01
CA GLU A 100 3.98 -8.39 -3.64
C GLU A 100 3.46 -9.14 -4.88
N LYS A 101 2.86 -8.43 -5.84
CA LYS A 101 2.40 -9.02 -7.11
C LYS A 101 3.53 -9.67 -7.92
N LEU A 102 4.68 -9.01 -7.99
CA LEU A 102 5.83 -9.54 -8.73
C LEU A 102 6.39 -10.78 -8.06
N TYR A 103 6.46 -10.82 -6.73
CA TYR A 103 6.86 -12.03 -6.01
C TYR A 103 5.91 -13.19 -6.28
N GLU A 104 4.60 -12.97 -6.26
CA GLU A 104 3.64 -14.03 -6.57
C GLU A 104 3.81 -14.57 -8.00
N ARG A 105 4.13 -13.72 -8.98
CA ARG A 105 4.44 -14.16 -10.36
C ARG A 105 5.69 -15.01 -10.48
N THR A 106 6.71 -14.77 -9.66
CA THR A 106 7.99 -15.50 -9.70
C THR A 106 7.99 -16.74 -8.83
N SER A 107 7.00 -16.90 -7.95
CA SER A 107 6.95 -17.99 -6.99
C SER A 107 6.61 -19.32 -7.68
N ALA A 108 7.63 -20.18 -7.84
CA ALA A 108 7.45 -21.59 -8.19
C ALA A 108 6.97 -22.45 -6.99
N VAL A 109 6.72 -21.82 -5.83
CA VAL A 109 6.32 -22.49 -4.60
C VAL A 109 4.80 -22.70 -4.61
N PRO A 110 4.30 -23.89 -4.24
CA PRO A 110 2.86 -24.12 -4.11
C PRO A 110 2.21 -23.08 -3.20
N PRO A 111 0.98 -22.64 -3.51
CA PRO A 111 0.26 -21.65 -2.71
C PRO A 111 0.15 -22.11 -1.25
N GLN A 112 0.72 -21.33 -0.33
CA GLN A 112 0.69 -21.58 1.11
C GLN A 112 -0.25 -20.61 1.81
N VAL A 113 -0.97 -21.10 2.83
CA VAL A 113 -1.76 -20.25 3.72
C VAL A 113 -0.82 -19.45 4.62
N ARG A 114 -0.99 -18.14 4.65
CA ARG A 114 -0.22 -17.21 5.50
C ARG A 114 -1.19 -16.40 6.36
N LYS A 115 -0.84 -16.21 7.64
CA LYS A 115 -1.51 -15.22 8.48
C LYS A 115 -0.87 -13.87 8.22
N LEU A 116 -1.69 -12.84 7.96
CA LEU A 116 -1.24 -11.47 7.77
C LEU A 116 -2.30 -10.49 8.29
N ARG A 117 -1.92 -9.22 8.47
CA ARG A 117 -2.84 -8.15 8.84
C ARG A 117 -3.07 -7.24 7.64
N LEU A 118 -4.33 -7.15 7.21
CA LEU A 118 -4.73 -6.18 6.20
C LEU A 118 -4.90 -4.81 6.86
N PRO A 119 -4.38 -3.73 6.26
CA PRO A 119 -4.61 -2.38 6.75
C PRO A 119 -6.08 -2.00 6.58
N GLY A 120 -6.54 -1.06 7.41
CA GLY A 120 -7.85 -0.44 7.22
C GLY A 120 -7.91 0.33 5.90
N GLN A 121 -9.08 0.35 5.28
CA GLN A 121 -9.30 1.08 4.04
C GLN A 121 -10.76 1.53 3.92
N LEU A 122 -10.97 2.67 3.24
CA LEU A 122 -12.29 3.14 2.88
C LEU A 122 -12.67 2.52 1.54
N VAL A 123 -13.91 2.03 1.44
CA VAL A 123 -14.41 1.39 0.23
C VAL A 123 -15.77 1.93 -0.17
N TYR A 124 -16.00 2.04 -1.47
CA TYR A 124 -17.33 2.10 -2.05
C TYR A 124 -17.86 0.68 -2.13
N ARG A 125 -19.01 0.42 -1.47
CA ARG A 125 -19.54 -0.94 -1.25
C ARG A 125 -20.96 -1.06 -1.77
N ARG A 126 -21.19 -1.99 -2.69
CA ARG A 126 -22.51 -2.33 -3.22
C ARG A 126 -22.78 -3.83 -3.04
N THR A 127 -23.97 -4.19 -2.61
CA THR A 127 -24.34 -5.60 -2.41
C THR A 127 -25.28 -6.03 -3.52
N TYR A 128 -24.99 -7.20 -4.10
CA TYR A 128 -25.79 -7.82 -5.15
C TYR A 128 -25.91 -9.32 -4.91
N CYS A 129 -26.96 -9.93 -5.50
CA CYS A 129 -27.13 -11.38 -5.54
C CYS A 129 -26.85 -11.87 -6.97
N SER A 130 -25.92 -12.79 -7.13
CA SER A 130 -25.62 -13.44 -8.39
C SER A 130 -24.85 -14.75 -8.16
N ASP A 131 -25.09 -15.77 -8.95
CA ASP A 131 -24.33 -17.02 -9.00
C ASP A 131 -23.36 -17.08 -10.18
N SER A 132 -23.56 -16.24 -11.20
CA SER A 132 -22.80 -16.21 -12.43
C SER A 132 -21.49 -15.43 -12.29
N ILE A 133 -20.35 -16.07 -12.57
CA ILE A 133 -19.03 -15.42 -12.62
C ILE A 133 -19.00 -14.27 -13.63
N LYS A 134 -19.64 -14.47 -14.80
CA LYS A 134 -19.73 -13.43 -15.84
C LYS A 134 -20.49 -12.21 -15.34
N GLU A 135 -21.62 -12.42 -14.67
CA GLU A 135 -22.41 -11.34 -14.11
C GLU A 135 -21.66 -10.64 -12.98
N LYS A 136 -21.03 -11.37 -12.05
CA LYS A 136 -20.18 -10.81 -11.00
C LYS A 136 -19.06 -9.95 -11.57
N THR A 137 -18.45 -10.36 -12.68
CA THR A 137 -17.42 -9.55 -13.36
C THR A 137 -17.98 -8.24 -13.90
N ILE A 138 -19.19 -8.26 -14.47
CA ILE A 138 -19.87 -7.05 -14.97
C ILE A 138 -20.24 -6.14 -13.79
N LEU A 139 -20.81 -6.69 -12.72
CA LEU A 139 -21.18 -5.95 -11.51
C LEU A 139 -19.96 -5.26 -10.85
N LEU A 140 -18.84 -5.98 -10.73
CA LEU A 140 -17.60 -5.40 -10.19
C LEU A 140 -17.09 -4.24 -11.05
N ARG A 141 -17.14 -4.40 -12.38
CA ARG A 141 -16.72 -3.34 -13.31
C ARG A 141 -17.64 -2.12 -13.21
N ASN A 142 -18.96 -2.31 -13.14
CA ASN A 142 -19.91 -1.21 -12.99
C ASN A 142 -19.73 -0.49 -11.66
N THR A 143 -19.59 -1.24 -10.56
CA THR A 143 -19.30 -0.68 -9.23
C THR A 143 -17.99 0.11 -9.24
N ALA A 144 -16.96 -0.38 -9.93
CA ALA A 144 -15.71 0.34 -10.09
C ALA A 144 -15.88 1.66 -10.85
N LEU A 145 -16.65 1.67 -11.94
CA LEU A 145 -16.94 2.89 -12.71
C LEU A 145 -17.72 3.92 -11.89
N GLU A 146 -18.69 3.48 -11.08
CA GLU A 146 -19.44 4.34 -10.15
C GLU A 146 -18.49 4.98 -9.13
N ALA A 147 -17.68 4.16 -8.45
CA ALA A 147 -16.71 4.63 -7.45
C ALA A 147 -15.70 5.62 -8.05
N MET A 148 -15.13 5.30 -9.23
CA MET A 148 -14.15 6.15 -9.91
C MET A 148 -14.73 7.52 -10.29
N ARG A 149 -15.99 7.57 -10.73
CA ARG A 149 -16.67 8.82 -11.11
C ARG A 149 -16.99 9.68 -9.90
N ALA A 150 -17.39 9.05 -8.79
CA ALA A 150 -17.82 9.76 -7.59
C ALA A 150 -16.64 10.21 -6.71
N TYR A 151 -15.62 9.37 -6.56
CA TYR A 151 -14.57 9.54 -5.56
C TYR A 151 -13.14 9.39 -6.08
N GLY A 152 -12.94 8.80 -7.26
CA GLY A 152 -11.63 8.29 -7.68
C GLY A 152 -11.32 6.92 -7.07
N THR A 153 -10.04 6.52 -7.05
CA THR A 153 -9.58 5.24 -6.50
C THR A 153 -8.37 5.40 -5.62
N ASP A 154 -8.24 4.58 -4.57
CA ASP A 154 -7.02 4.49 -3.77
C ASP A 154 -6.12 3.36 -4.28
N ILE A 155 -5.15 3.70 -5.12
CA ILE A 155 -4.19 2.75 -5.71
C ILE A 155 -3.15 2.23 -4.72
N THR A 156 -3.10 2.77 -3.50
CA THR A 156 -2.21 2.30 -2.42
C THR A 156 -2.81 1.15 -1.63
N ARG A 157 -4.03 0.75 -1.98
CA ARG A 157 -4.80 -0.32 -1.34
C ARG A 157 -5.16 -1.41 -2.34
N ARG A 158 -5.69 -2.52 -1.84
CA ARG A 158 -6.26 -3.58 -2.68
C ARG A 158 -7.55 -3.07 -3.30
N MET A 159 -7.46 -2.62 -4.57
CA MET A 159 -8.48 -1.81 -5.22
C MET A 159 -9.81 -2.51 -5.41
N TYR A 160 -9.78 -3.77 -5.86
CA TYR A 160 -10.98 -4.49 -6.33
C TYR A 160 -11.12 -5.79 -5.60
N PHE A 161 -12.23 -5.99 -4.89
CA PHE A 161 -12.53 -7.27 -4.29
C PHE A 161 -14.04 -7.50 -4.14
N ILE A 162 -14.42 -8.77 -4.05
CA ILE A 162 -15.77 -9.20 -3.71
C ILE A 162 -15.70 -9.90 -2.35
N GLU A 163 -16.57 -9.49 -1.43
CA GLU A 163 -16.73 -10.11 -0.12
C GLU A 163 -18.01 -10.96 -0.12
N TYR A 164 -17.84 -12.24 0.14
CA TYR A 164 -18.91 -13.22 0.21
C TYR A 164 -19.26 -13.54 1.66
N SER A 165 -20.55 -13.68 1.96
CA SER A 165 -20.96 -14.29 3.21
C SER A 165 -20.69 -15.79 3.18
N ILE A 166 -20.07 -16.35 4.22
CA ILE A 166 -19.84 -17.79 4.33
C ILE A 166 -21.18 -18.55 4.50
N SER A 167 -22.14 -17.94 5.18
CA SER A 167 -23.49 -18.53 5.40
C SER A 167 -24.44 -18.36 4.22
N ASN A 168 -24.25 -17.33 3.36
CA ASN A 168 -25.07 -17.06 2.19
C ASN A 168 -24.20 -16.64 0.99
N PRO A 169 -23.56 -17.59 0.26
CA PRO A 169 -22.65 -17.27 -0.84
C PRO A 169 -23.29 -16.59 -2.06
N MET A 170 -24.62 -16.57 -2.15
CA MET A 170 -25.35 -15.88 -3.22
C MET A 170 -25.29 -14.38 -3.06
N GLU A 171 -25.25 -13.88 -1.83
CA GLU A 171 -25.11 -12.47 -1.51
C GLU A 171 -23.64 -12.10 -1.45
N ALA A 172 -23.25 -11.10 -2.24
CA ALA A 172 -21.88 -10.64 -2.32
C ALA A 172 -21.79 -9.11 -2.30
N ALA A 173 -20.83 -8.58 -1.55
CA ALA A 173 -20.51 -7.17 -1.53
C ALA A 173 -19.31 -6.87 -2.45
N PHE A 174 -19.53 -5.99 -3.42
CA PHE A 174 -18.55 -5.52 -4.39
C PHE A 174 -17.90 -4.27 -3.84
N CYS A 175 -16.60 -4.32 -3.60
CA CYS A 175 -15.87 -3.30 -2.87
C CYS A 175 -14.75 -2.71 -3.74
N ILE A 176 -14.70 -1.39 -3.77
CA ILE A 176 -13.70 -0.61 -4.50
C ILE A 176 -13.01 0.32 -3.51
N ALA A 177 -11.69 0.24 -3.38
CA ALA A 177 -10.94 1.16 -2.51
C ALA A 177 -11.00 2.59 -3.07
N ILE A 178 -11.38 3.52 -2.20
CA ILE A 178 -11.54 4.95 -2.49
C ILE A 178 -10.68 5.78 -1.54
N PRO A 179 -10.36 7.05 -1.89
CA PRO A 179 -9.59 7.93 -1.02
C PRO A 179 -10.16 8.04 0.39
N PRO A 180 -9.31 8.16 1.42
CA PRO A 180 -9.72 8.10 2.83
C PRO A 180 -10.60 9.27 3.29
N GLU A 181 -10.66 10.35 2.52
CA GLU A 181 -11.49 11.54 2.76
C GLU A 181 -12.89 11.46 2.11
N SER A 182 -13.23 10.33 1.48
CA SER A 182 -14.51 10.16 0.79
C SER A 182 -15.66 9.95 1.77
N GLU A 183 -16.81 10.57 1.50
CA GLU A 183 -18.04 10.43 2.28
C GLU A 183 -19.26 10.16 1.37
N GLY A 184 -20.21 9.33 1.81
CA GLY A 184 -21.44 9.04 1.05
C GLY A 184 -22.17 7.81 1.54
N GLU A 185 -23.36 7.56 0.97
CA GLU A 185 -24.28 6.49 1.38
C GLU A 185 -23.65 5.08 1.29
N PHE A 186 -22.85 4.83 0.24
CA PHE A 186 -22.24 3.52 0.00
C PHE A 186 -20.77 3.46 0.43
N VAL A 187 -20.32 4.46 1.19
CA VAL A 187 -18.96 4.52 1.71
C VAL A 187 -18.89 3.78 3.03
N THR A 188 -17.96 2.84 3.14
CA THR A 188 -17.78 1.99 4.32
C THR A 188 -16.31 1.94 4.72
N LEU A 189 -16.03 2.19 6.00
CA LEU A 189 -14.71 1.97 6.57
C LEU A 189 -14.54 0.50 6.94
N LEU A 190 -13.60 -0.17 6.30
CA LEU A 190 -13.14 -1.49 6.71
C LEU A 190 -11.98 -1.33 7.68
N PRO A 191 -12.09 -1.81 8.92
CA PRO A 191 -11.02 -1.68 9.91
C PRO A 191 -9.82 -2.58 9.57
N PRO A 192 -8.63 -2.30 10.13
CA PRO A 192 -7.52 -3.23 10.07
C PRO A 192 -7.94 -4.60 10.60
N THR A 193 -7.59 -5.68 9.89
CA THR A 193 -8.12 -7.01 10.19
C THR A 193 -7.05 -8.07 9.98
N ASP A 194 -6.92 -8.99 10.94
CA ASP A 194 -6.13 -10.20 10.78
C ASP A 194 -6.84 -11.18 9.84
N VAL A 195 -6.11 -11.76 8.93
CA VAL A 195 -6.64 -12.68 7.93
C VAL A 195 -5.74 -13.88 7.71
N LEU A 196 -6.34 -15.00 7.34
CA LEU A 196 -5.64 -16.06 6.61
C LEU A 196 -5.72 -15.74 5.13
N SER A 197 -4.62 -15.90 4.42
CA SER A 197 -4.47 -15.52 3.03
C SER A 197 -3.80 -16.61 2.22
N ILE A 198 -4.29 -16.82 1.01
CA ILE A 198 -3.66 -17.68 0.01
C ILE A 198 -3.78 -17.01 -1.36
N TYR A 199 -2.73 -17.12 -2.18
CA TYR A 199 -2.76 -16.67 -3.56
C TYR A 199 -3.19 -17.83 -4.46
N HIS A 200 -4.05 -17.52 -5.42
CA HIS A 200 -4.51 -18.44 -6.47
C HIS A 200 -4.05 -17.91 -7.83
N HIS A 201 -3.39 -18.78 -8.59
CA HIS A 201 -3.03 -18.55 -9.98
C HIS A 201 -3.93 -19.43 -10.83
N GLY A 202 -4.83 -18.81 -11.59
CA GLY A 202 -5.78 -19.55 -12.40
C GLY A 202 -7.15 -18.88 -12.54
N ALA A 203 -8.07 -19.66 -13.11
CA ALA A 203 -9.41 -19.22 -13.43
C ALA A 203 -10.27 -18.96 -12.19
N TYR A 204 -11.24 -18.06 -12.32
CA TYR A 204 -12.13 -17.70 -11.20
C TYR A 204 -13.06 -18.84 -10.78
N GLU A 205 -13.30 -19.81 -11.66
CA GLU A 205 -14.08 -21.04 -11.41
C GLU A 205 -13.48 -21.90 -10.29
N GLU A 206 -12.17 -21.78 -10.06
CA GLU A 206 -11.43 -22.54 -9.05
C GLU A 206 -11.48 -21.88 -7.65
N LEU A 207 -11.85 -20.61 -7.56
CA LEU A 207 -11.85 -19.84 -6.30
C LEU A 207 -12.72 -20.45 -5.17
N PRO A 208 -13.88 -21.07 -5.44
CA PRO A 208 -14.65 -21.75 -4.40
C PRO A 208 -13.88 -22.89 -3.71
N ALA A 209 -13.04 -23.62 -4.46
CA ALA A 209 -12.19 -24.67 -3.89
C ALA A 209 -11.08 -24.08 -3.00
N VAL A 210 -10.50 -22.96 -3.43
CA VAL A 210 -9.48 -22.23 -2.66
C VAL A 210 -10.08 -21.69 -1.34
N GLY A 211 -11.31 -21.16 -1.40
CA GLY A 211 -12.03 -20.70 -0.22
C GLY A 211 -12.29 -21.82 0.80
N ARG A 212 -12.72 -23.01 0.32
CA ARG A 212 -12.88 -24.20 1.19
C ARG A 212 -11.58 -24.60 1.88
N ARG A 213 -10.46 -24.61 1.15
CA ARG A 213 -9.13 -24.90 1.71
C ARG A 213 -8.74 -23.93 2.84
N LEU A 214 -9.08 -22.64 2.72
CA LEU A 214 -8.84 -21.67 3.79
C LEU A 214 -9.71 -21.95 5.03
N LEU A 215 -10.97 -22.35 4.84
CA LEU A 215 -11.88 -22.70 5.93
C LEU A 215 -11.42 -23.97 6.66
N GLU A 216 -11.00 -24.99 5.92
CA GLU A 216 -10.42 -26.22 6.45
C GLU A 216 -9.17 -25.92 7.28
N TYR A 217 -8.24 -25.12 6.73
CA TYR A 217 -7.04 -24.69 7.43
C TYR A 217 -7.37 -23.93 8.72
N ALA A 218 -8.37 -23.02 8.67
CA ALA A 218 -8.82 -22.29 9.84
C ALA A 218 -9.35 -23.23 10.94
N ALA A 219 -10.12 -24.24 10.58
CA ALA A 219 -10.65 -25.22 11.50
C ALA A 219 -9.54 -26.09 12.14
N GLU A 220 -8.59 -26.59 11.34
CA GLU A 220 -7.45 -27.39 11.79
C GLU A 220 -6.56 -26.62 12.76
N HIS A 221 -6.37 -25.32 12.55
CA HIS A 221 -5.50 -24.46 13.35
C HIS A 221 -6.26 -23.61 14.37
N GLN A 222 -7.53 -23.89 14.61
CA GLN A 222 -8.39 -23.24 15.63
C GLN A 222 -8.52 -21.71 15.47
N PHE A 223 -8.46 -21.21 14.24
CA PHE A 223 -8.82 -19.82 13.94
C PHE A 223 -10.34 -19.68 13.86
N SER A 224 -10.86 -18.53 14.34
CA SER A 224 -12.30 -18.21 14.25
C SER A 224 -12.57 -17.25 13.09
N PRO A 225 -13.25 -17.70 12.00
CA PRO A 225 -13.62 -16.82 10.89
C PRO A 225 -14.66 -15.77 11.30
N ARG A 226 -14.55 -14.55 10.73
CA ARG A 226 -15.52 -13.47 10.92
C ARG A 226 -16.76 -13.56 10.01
N GLY A 227 -17.04 -14.71 9.44
CA GLY A 227 -18.24 -14.96 8.64
C GLY A 227 -18.19 -14.48 7.19
N THR A 228 -17.08 -13.93 6.73
CA THR A 228 -16.89 -13.50 5.34
C THR A 228 -15.62 -14.05 4.71
N LEU A 229 -15.62 -14.18 3.38
CA LEU A 229 -14.49 -14.55 2.55
C LEU A 229 -14.32 -13.50 1.47
N ARG A 230 -13.10 -13.02 1.23
CA ARG A 230 -12.84 -11.99 0.22
C ARG A 230 -11.99 -12.54 -0.92
N HIS A 231 -12.41 -12.28 -2.16
CA HIS A 231 -11.64 -12.50 -3.36
C HIS A 231 -11.10 -11.16 -3.84
N ILE A 232 -9.80 -10.93 -3.69
CA ILE A 232 -9.10 -9.69 -4.05
C ILE A 232 -8.44 -9.91 -5.40
N TYR A 233 -8.90 -9.20 -6.42
CA TYR A 233 -8.43 -9.36 -7.80
C TYR A 233 -7.21 -8.48 -8.02
N LEU A 234 -6.02 -9.09 -8.07
CA LEU A 234 -4.75 -8.40 -8.30
C LEU A 234 -4.47 -8.25 -9.78
N GLU A 235 -4.67 -9.32 -10.53
CA GLU A 235 -4.54 -9.36 -11.98
C GLU A 235 -5.62 -10.24 -12.59
N GLY A 236 -6.16 -9.82 -13.72
CA GLY A 236 -7.29 -10.51 -14.35
C GLY A 236 -7.48 -10.10 -15.81
N PRO A 237 -8.70 -10.19 -16.36
CA PRO A 237 -9.00 -9.95 -17.76
C PRO A 237 -8.48 -8.65 -18.38
N PRO A 238 -8.36 -7.53 -17.64
CA PRO A 238 -7.79 -6.31 -18.20
C PRO A 238 -6.31 -6.42 -18.55
N GLN A 239 -5.54 -7.27 -17.81
CA GLN A 239 -4.11 -7.46 -18.01
C GLN A 239 -3.80 -8.70 -18.86
N HIS A 240 -4.59 -9.77 -18.72
CA HIS A 240 -4.34 -11.07 -19.32
C HIS A 240 -5.56 -11.62 -20.04
N LYS A 241 -5.35 -12.17 -21.22
CA LYS A 241 -6.39 -12.90 -21.97
C LYS A 241 -6.52 -14.35 -21.50
N ASP A 242 -5.40 -14.94 -21.05
CA ASP A 242 -5.32 -16.30 -20.57
C ASP A 242 -5.67 -16.35 -19.08
N PRO A 243 -6.76 -17.06 -18.68
CA PRO A 243 -7.14 -17.20 -17.28
C PRO A 243 -6.06 -17.83 -16.39
N SER A 244 -5.16 -18.66 -16.94
CA SER A 244 -4.04 -19.23 -16.18
C SER A 244 -3.07 -18.20 -15.62
N GLN A 245 -3.12 -16.97 -16.14
CA GLN A 245 -2.28 -15.84 -15.71
C GLN A 245 -2.96 -14.93 -14.69
N PHE A 246 -4.22 -15.22 -14.32
CA PHE A 246 -4.92 -14.41 -13.31
C PHE A 246 -4.31 -14.66 -11.94
N ILE A 247 -4.24 -13.61 -11.13
CA ILE A 247 -3.78 -13.68 -9.74
C ILE A 247 -4.88 -13.13 -8.85
N THR A 248 -5.40 -13.99 -7.99
CA THR A 248 -6.41 -13.65 -6.99
C THR A 248 -5.89 -13.97 -5.59
N GLN A 249 -5.89 -12.99 -4.71
CA GLN A 249 -5.65 -13.22 -3.30
C GLN A 249 -6.98 -13.56 -2.64
N VAL A 250 -7.10 -14.77 -2.10
CA VAL A 250 -8.27 -15.18 -1.31
C VAL A 250 -7.93 -15.00 0.16
N VAL A 251 -8.77 -14.27 0.89
CA VAL A 251 -8.55 -14.00 2.31
C VAL A 251 -9.77 -14.32 3.15
N LEU A 252 -9.52 -14.89 4.31
CA LEU A 252 -10.50 -15.23 5.33
C LEU A 252 -10.23 -14.37 6.56
N PRO A 253 -11.03 -13.31 6.82
CA PRO A 253 -10.94 -12.54 8.04
C PRO A 253 -11.14 -13.42 9.28
N ILE A 254 -10.25 -13.28 10.26
CA ILE A 254 -10.28 -14.03 11.53
C ILE A 254 -10.40 -13.07 12.71
N GLU A 255 -10.90 -13.59 13.83
CA GLU A 255 -10.92 -12.84 15.07
C GLU A 255 -9.49 -12.58 15.58
N ASP A 256 -9.27 -11.37 16.12
CA ASP A 256 -8.00 -11.02 16.78
C ASP A 256 -7.78 -11.93 18.00
N ALA A 257 -6.64 -12.60 18.07
CA ALA A 257 -6.27 -13.42 19.23
C ALA A 257 -6.18 -12.58 20.52
N ASP A 258 -5.76 -11.31 20.38
CA ASP A 258 -5.62 -10.37 21.51
C ASP A 258 -6.98 -9.89 22.03
N ALA A 259 -8.01 -9.79 21.20
CA ALA A 259 -9.36 -9.43 21.62
C ALA A 259 -9.99 -10.48 22.57
N ARG A 260 -9.59 -11.74 22.48
CA ARG A 260 -10.06 -12.79 23.39
C ARG A 260 -9.49 -12.64 24.81
N HIS A 261 -8.26 -12.15 24.93
CA HIS A 261 -7.67 -11.88 26.25
C HIS A 261 -8.33 -10.71 26.99
N GLU A 262 -8.74 -9.66 26.27
CA GLU A 262 -9.43 -8.52 26.90
C GLU A 262 -10.87 -8.87 27.32
N ILE A 263 -11.60 -9.66 26.52
CA ILE A 263 -12.98 -10.09 26.87
C ILE A 263 -12.94 -11.10 28.01
N GLY A 264 -11.99 -12.01 28.04
CA GLY A 264 -11.75 -12.93 29.15
C GLY A 264 -11.40 -12.21 30.45
N CYS A 265 -10.55 -11.18 30.38
CA CYS A 265 -10.13 -10.37 31.53
C CYS A 265 -11.27 -9.46 32.06
N ARG A 266 -12.12 -8.93 31.16
CA ARG A 266 -13.34 -8.18 31.57
C ARG A 266 -14.39 -9.07 32.22
N LYS A 267 -14.66 -10.27 31.68
CA LYS A 267 -15.57 -11.24 32.32
C LYS A 267 -15.04 -11.70 33.67
N ALA A 268 -13.75 -11.97 33.82
CA ALA A 268 -13.12 -12.32 35.10
C ALA A 268 -13.21 -11.16 36.12
N ARG A 269 -13.03 -9.92 35.72
CA ARG A 269 -13.19 -8.76 36.62
C ARG A 269 -14.63 -8.52 37.05
N ILE A 270 -15.64 -8.79 36.21
CA ILE A 270 -17.06 -8.67 36.57
C ILE A 270 -17.44 -9.80 37.55
N PHE A 271 -16.93 -11.00 37.39
CA PHE A 271 -17.19 -12.12 38.33
C PHE A 271 -16.55 -11.88 39.71
N VAL A 272 -15.34 -11.29 39.78
CA VAL A 272 -14.68 -10.98 41.05
C VAL A 272 -15.37 -9.82 41.77
N SER A 273 -15.93 -8.85 41.07
CA SER A 273 -16.66 -7.74 41.70
C SER A 273 -18.05 -8.13 42.25
N GLN A 274 -18.69 -9.15 41.67
CA GLN A 274 -19.97 -9.66 42.18
C GLN A 274 -19.82 -10.60 43.39
N SER A 275 -18.69 -11.30 43.51
CA SER A 275 -18.40 -12.17 44.68
C SER A 275 -17.98 -11.39 45.94
N VAL A 276 -17.55 -10.14 45.80
CA VAL A 276 -17.18 -9.30 46.97
C VAL A 276 -18.38 -8.54 47.54
N GLN A 277 -19.49 -8.38 46.82
CA GLN A 277 -20.71 -7.74 47.32
C GLN A 277 -21.71 -8.69 47.99
N SER A 278 -21.51 -10.01 47.93
CA SER A 278 -22.39 -11.00 48.59
C SER A 278 -21.82 -11.58 49.89
N GLY A 279 -20.78 -10.98 50.44
CA GLY A 279 -20.09 -11.45 51.66
C GLY A 279 -20.15 -10.53 52.87
N ILE A 280 -21.21 -9.69 52.99
CA ILE A 280 -21.47 -8.92 54.22
C ILE A 280 -22.98 -8.98 54.52
N LEU A 281 -23.35 -9.97 55.27
CA LEU A 281 -24.46 -9.95 56.24
C LEU A 281 -24.22 -11.06 57.26
#